data_d84898a2e96008f620691952c9f5bb9e
#
_entry.id   d84898a2e96008f620691952c9f5bb9e
#
_cell.length_a   1.000
_cell.length_b   1.000
_cell.length_c   1.000
_cell.angle_alpha   90.00
_cell.angle_beta   90.00
_cell.angle_gamma   90.00
#
_symmetry.space_group_name_H-M   'P 1'
#
loop_
_entity.id
_entity.type
_entity.pdbx_description
1 polymer ?
#
loop_
_entity_poly.entity_id
_entity_poly.type
_entity_poly.pdbx_seq_one_letter_code
_entity_poly.pdbx_strand_id
1 'polypeptide(L)'
;MMESAGGSANPTDTHNETSGYDTYDSHVLNWSPQAMLWYDIDDNTNVRGFYFGRSQQPSVSQLMRVPDNTNPLSVSFGNMYLKPYFNHDFRSDFRHTNKKTFLSVNAGIDGGIVKTPIVNAQWYGTNGVQYSIPVNGKDSYNGSFRIMLNTPIAKSNFSIFNMTRASYSRSSSYVGSSSFDMSAYYEGDNYNAENFLADKFLEDFHSLDFTLNKLQTVGLTERFRLTYRNDIVELTAGARTRMSKSWYTIANQSTNMTWSNQVNASMNWTVPGGLGIVADGNYNWYNGFTTDQGTQLILNAKITKLLFKNKFTLALNAYDILDQAKNLSISDSSNYHTETLNNTLGRYIVVSLTYRFGNFGGKSGGRMGHGPGGPGRGPMGPPHRM
;
A
#
# COMPACT_ATOMS: atom_id res chain seq x y z
N MET A 1 29.21 14.16 -4.71
CA MET A 1 29.37 14.82 -3.41
C MET A 1 28.94 13.78 -2.36
N MET A 2 29.90 13.22 -1.64
CA MET A 2 29.63 12.28 -0.55
C MET A 2 29.29 13.09 0.69
N GLU A 3 28.06 12.94 1.18
CA GLU A 3 27.68 13.52 2.46
C GLU A 3 27.79 12.47 3.57
N SER A 4 28.41 12.89 4.64
CA SER A 4 28.87 12.08 5.77
C SER A 4 27.75 11.45 6.56
N ALA A 5 27.96 10.21 7.00
CA ALA A 5 27.14 9.51 7.96
C ALA A 5 27.09 10.27 9.30
N GLY A 6 25.95 10.84 9.64
CA GLY A 6 25.67 11.37 10.96
C GLY A 6 24.95 10.32 11.80
N GLY A 7 25.65 9.71 12.75
CA GLY A 7 25.02 8.90 13.79
C GLY A 7 24.48 9.82 14.89
N SER A 8 23.18 9.77 15.15
CA SER A 8 22.59 10.44 16.30
C SER A 8 22.24 9.37 17.34
N ALA A 9 22.93 9.39 18.46
CA ALA A 9 22.54 8.65 19.66
C ALA A 9 21.56 9.54 20.45
N ASN A 10 20.32 9.10 20.59
CA ASN A 10 19.38 9.71 21.53
C ASN A 10 19.21 8.77 22.72
N PRO A 11 19.74 9.10 23.90
CA PRO A 11 19.31 8.45 25.13
C PRO A 11 17.95 9.03 25.53
N THR A 12 16.91 8.23 25.51
CA THR A 12 15.64 8.57 26.15
C THR A 12 15.70 8.04 27.59
N ASP A 13 16.12 8.89 28.52
CA ASP A 13 15.85 8.71 29.94
C ASP A 13 14.37 9.01 30.20
N THR A 14 13.59 8.01 30.51
CA THR A 14 12.27 8.20 31.11
C THR A 14 12.29 7.62 32.52
N HIS A 15 12.66 8.45 33.48
CA HIS A 15 12.33 8.21 34.88
C HIS A 15 10.84 8.48 35.10
N ASN A 16 10.10 7.43 35.39
CA ASN A 16 8.79 7.53 36.04
C ASN A 16 8.80 6.70 37.33
N GLU A 17 9.05 7.39 38.42
CA GLU A 17 8.77 6.87 39.75
C GLU A 17 7.28 6.90 40.02
N THR A 18 6.55 5.79 39.76
CA THR A 18 5.33 5.50 40.52
C THR A 18 4.95 4.02 40.32
N SER A 19 4.89 3.31 41.43
CA SER A 19 4.25 2.01 41.65
C SER A 19 4.76 0.80 40.86
N GLY A 20 5.72 0.06 41.40
CA GLY A 20 5.82 -1.40 41.26
C GLY A 20 6.04 -2.04 39.89
N TYR A 21 6.27 -1.23 38.85
CA TYR A 21 6.58 -1.72 37.51
C TYR A 21 8.08 -1.62 37.25
N ASP A 22 8.69 -2.72 36.81
CA ASP A 22 10.08 -2.74 36.39
C ASP A 22 10.30 -1.69 35.28
N THR A 23 11.19 -0.74 35.53
CA THR A 23 11.62 0.19 34.50
C THR A 23 12.54 -0.54 33.53
N TYR A 24 12.15 -0.63 32.27
CA TYR A 24 12.98 -1.13 31.19
C TYR A 24 13.83 0.00 30.63
N ASP A 25 15.13 -0.01 30.92
CA ASP A 25 16.10 0.92 30.36
C ASP A 25 16.83 0.23 29.19
N SER A 26 16.77 0.83 28.02
CA SER A 26 17.37 0.29 26.79
C SER A 26 18.14 1.37 26.04
N HIS A 27 19.46 1.23 26.01
CA HIS A 27 20.32 2.05 25.18
C HIS A 27 20.42 1.47 23.77
N VAL A 28 19.94 2.18 22.77
CA VAL A 28 19.92 1.71 21.38
C VAL A 28 20.66 2.70 20.46
N LEU A 29 21.60 2.17 19.70
CA LEU A 29 22.27 2.93 18.64
C LEU A 29 21.42 2.86 17.36
N ASN A 30 20.88 4.01 16.93
CA ASN A 30 20.19 4.15 15.65
C ASN A 30 21.19 4.54 14.57
N TRP A 31 21.26 3.73 13.53
CA TRP A 31 22.11 3.98 12.37
C TRP A 31 21.28 4.09 11.10
N SER A 32 21.53 5.13 10.29
CA SER A 32 20.77 5.43 9.07
C SER A 32 21.71 5.81 7.92
N PRO A 33 22.47 4.85 7.37
CA PRO A 33 23.33 5.12 6.23
C PRO A 33 22.50 5.37 4.98
N GLN A 34 22.94 6.33 4.17
CA GLN A 34 22.32 6.62 2.87
C GLN A 34 23.37 6.86 1.80
N ALA A 35 23.05 6.46 0.57
CA ALA A 35 23.85 6.74 -0.60
C ALA A 35 22.95 7.09 -1.78
N MET A 36 23.37 8.08 -2.56
CA MET A 36 22.65 8.53 -3.73
C MET A 36 23.62 8.61 -4.90
N LEU A 37 23.18 8.12 -6.05
CA LEU A 37 23.89 8.18 -7.31
C LEU A 37 23.02 8.88 -8.35
N TRP A 38 23.55 9.92 -8.98
CA TRP A 38 22.97 10.54 -10.16
C TRP A 38 23.99 10.50 -11.30
N TYR A 39 23.57 9.92 -12.40
CA TYR A 39 24.42 9.80 -13.58
C TYR A 39 23.60 10.14 -14.82
N ASP A 40 24.00 11.23 -15.46
CA ASP A 40 23.45 11.65 -16.75
C ASP A 40 24.34 11.07 -17.85
N ILE A 41 23.79 10.10 -18.61
CA ILE A 41 24.48 9.45 -19.74
C ILE A 41 24.57 10.44 -20.90
N ASP A 42 23.45 11.13 -21.15
CA ASP A 42 23.31 12.22 -22.13
C ASP A 42 22.14 13.13 -21.72
N ASP A 43 21.85 14.19 -22.50
CA ASP A 43 20.79 15.17 -22.26
C ASP A 43 19.37 14.57 -22.22
N ASN A 44 19.22 13.34 -22.60
CA ASN A 44 17.94 12.62 -22.73
C ASN A 44 17.85 11.40 -21.85
N THR A 45 18.99 10.97 -21.28
CA THR A 45 19.12 9.68 -20.58
C THR A 45 19.80 9.85 -19.23
N ASN A 46 19.13 9.46 -18.16
CA ASN A 46 19.72 9.47 -16.83
C ASN A 46 19.43 8.21 -16.03
N VAL A 47 20.30 7.92 -15.07
CA VAL A 47 20.17 6.85 -14.09
C VAL A 47 20.27 7.48 -12.70
N ARG A 48 19.40 7.07 -11.81
CA ARG A 48 19.42 7.44 -10.40
C ARG A 48 19.40 6.19 -9.56
N GLY A 49 20.27 6.17 -8.55
CA GLY A 49 20.35 5.10 -7.57
C GLY A 49 20.21 5.66 -6.17
N PHE A 50 19.48 4.96 -5.32
CA PHE A 50 19.28 5.34 -3.91
C PHE A 50 19.42 4.10 -3.06
N TYR A 51 20.13 4.26 -1.96
CA TYR A 51 20.19 3.31 -0.87
C TYR A 51 19.88 4.03 0.42
N PHE A 52 18.98 3.45 1.21
CA PHE A 52 18.63 3.92 2.54
C PHE A 52 18.68 2.74 3.50
N GLY A 53 19.53 2.85 4.51
CA GLY A 53 19.55 1.94 5.63
C GLY A 53 19.01 2.64 6.86
N ARG A 54 18.22 1.95 7.69
CA ARG A 54 17.79 2.50 8.97
C ARG A 54 17.51 1.41 9.99
N SER A 55 17.97 1.65 11.20
CA SER A 55 17.54 0.90 12.39
C SER A 55 16.12 1.31 12.76
N GLN A 56 15.31 0.35 13.14
CA GLN A 56 13.98 0.59 13.71
C GLN A 56 13.86 -0.14 15.04
N GLN A 57 13.32 0.57 16.02
CA GLN A 57 13.09 0.03 17.35
C GLN A 57 11.70 -0.57 17.45
N PRO A 58 11.49 -1.55 18.36
CA PRO A 58 10.17 -1.96 18.75
C PRO A 58 9.36 -0.78 19.26
N SER A 59 8.06 -0.77 19.01
CA SER A 59 7.15 0.21 19.61
C SER A 59 6.95 -0.07 21.10
N VAL A 60 6.56 0.96 21.85
CA VAL A 60 6.25 0.81 23.27
C VAL A 60 5.19 -0.28 23.49
N SER A 61 4.14 -0.31 22.68
CA SER A 61 3.10 -1.34 22.75
C SER A 61 3.62 -2.76 22.50
N GLN A 62 4.65 -2.92 21.67
CA GLN A 62 5.28 -4.23 21.44
C GLN A 62 6.16 -4.67 22.60
N LEU A 63 6.68 -3.74 23.41
CA LEU A 63 7.51 -4.02 24.57
C LEU A 63 6.72 -4.22 25.87
N MET A 64 5.53 -3.62 25.94
CA MET A 64 4.68 -3.70 27.14
C MET A 64 4.14 -5.12 27.32
N ARG A 65 4.29 -5.68 28.54
CA ARG A 65 3.75 -6.99 28.87
C ARG A 65 2.23 -7.00 29.06
N VAL A 66 1.60 -5.82 29.12
CA VAL A 66 0.14 -5.72 29.29
C VAL A 66 -0.56 -6.26 28.05
N PRO A 67 -1.43 -7.25 28.18
CA PRO A 67 -2.16 -7.80 27.06
C PRO A 67 -3.21 -6.81 26.52
N ASP A 68 -3.32 -6.77 25.20
CA ASP A 68 -4.45 -6.10 24.54
C ASP A 68 -5.54 -7.15 24.29
N ASN A 69 -6.62 -7.06 25.03
CA ASN A 69 -7.81 -7.91 24.98
C ASN A 69 -9.07 -7.15 24.54
N THR A 70 -8.91 -6.01 23.87
CA THR A 70 -10.04 -5.24 23.30
C THR A 70 -10.92 -6.09 22.38
N ASN A 71 -10.32 -7.08 21.72
CA ASN A 71 -11.03 -8.15 21.04
C ASN A 71 -10.86 -9.47 21.83
N PRO A 72 -11.89 -9.97 22.52
CA PRO A 72 -11.79 -11.17 23.34
C PRO A 72 -11.49 -12.46 22.55
N LEU A 73 -11.66 -12.44 21.21
CA LEU A 73 -11.31 -13.57 20.35
C LEU A 73 -9.89 -13.47 19.79
N SER A 74 -9.18 -12.37 20.02
CA SER A 74 -7.82 -12.16 19.54
C SER A 74 -7.05 -11.29 20.52
N VAL A 75 -6.21 -11.90 21.30
CA VAL A 75 -5.44 -11.27 22.37
C VAL A 75 -3.98 -11.14 21.94
N SER A 76 -3.41 -9.96 22.11
CA SER A 76 -2.01 -9.75 21.81
C SER A 76 -1.22 -9.33 23.04
N PHE A 77 0.01 -9.82 23.12
CA PHE A 77 0.96 -9.54 24.19
C PHE A 77 2.13 -8.73 23.67
N GLY A 78 2.81 -7.99 24.53
CA GLY A 78 4.11 -7.42 24.24
C GLY A 78 5.25 -8.35 24.63
N ASN A 79 6.45 -8.08 24.11
CA ASN A 79 7.67 -8.82 24.38
C ASN A 79 8.81 -7.82 24.65
N MET A 80 9.22 -7.69 25.90
CA MET A 80 10.30 -6.79 26.30
C MET A 80 11.69 -7.19 25.78
N TYR A 81 11.87 -8.41 25.30
CA TYR A 81 13.14 -8.93 24.77
C TYR A 81 13.32 -8.68 23.27
N LEU A 82 12.42 -7.92 22.65
CA LEU A 82 12.56 -7.55 21.24
C LEU A 82 13.82 -6.74 21.02
N LYS A 83 14.53 -7.11 19.96
CA LYS A 83 15.70 -6.37 19.48
C LYS A 83 15.31 -5.48 18.32
N PRO A 84 15.97 -4.33 18.17
CA PRO A 84 15.85 -3.50 16.98
C PRO A 84 16.12 -4.30 15.71
N TYR A 85 15.48 -3.92 14.64
CA TYR A 85 15.68 -4.51 13.32
C TYR A 85 16.24 -3.47 12.35
N PHE A 86 16.82 -3.92 11.24
CA PHE A 86 17.43 -3.04 10.26
C PHE A 86 16.80 -3.21 8.88
N ASN A 87 16.38 -2.08 8.30
CA ASN A 87 15.86 -2.01 6.94
C ASN A 87 16.94 -1.54 5.97
N HIS A 88 17.10 -2.27 4.88
CA HIS A 88 17.86 -1.85 3.71
C HIS A 88 16.88 -1.63 2.57
N ASP A 89 16.81 -0.41 2.05
CA ASP A 89 15.96 -0.04 0.92
C ASP A 89 16.84 0.39 -0.25
N PHE A 90 16.63 -0.24 -1.41
CA PHE A 90 17.34 0.03 -2.65
C PHE A 90 16.35 0.48 -3.72
N ARG A 91 16.73 1.50 -4.45
CA ARG A 91 15.95 1.97 -5.60
C ARG A 91 16.87 2.41 -6.71
N SER A 92 16.57 2.01 -7.94
CA SER A 92 17.22 2.52 -9.14
C SER A 92 16.17 2.86 -10.18
N ASP A 93 16.29 4.04 -10.76
CA ASP A 93 15.41 4.53 -11.82
C ASP A 93 16.28 4.91 -13.05
N PHE A 94 15.95 4.33 -14.19
CA PHE A 94 16.45 4.69 -15.52
C PHE A 94 15.39 5.50 -16.25
N ARG A 95 15.75 6.59 -16.85
CA ARG A 95 14.87 7.38 -17.69
C ARG A 95 15.55 7.73 -18.99
N HIS A 96 14.84 7.48 -20.09
CA HIS A 96 15.21 7.95 -21.42
C HIS A 96 14.03 8.69 -22.05
N THR A 97 14.26 9.87 -22.63
CA THR A 97 13.22 10.65 -23.32
C THR A 97 13.79 11.19 -24.62
N ASN A 98 13.32 10.66 -25.74
CA ASN A 98 13.67 11.18 -27.06
C ASN A 98 12.88 12.45 -27.37
N LYS A 99 13.53 13.60 -27.40
CA LYS A 99 12.89 14.92 -27.63
C LYS A 99 12.31 15.08 -29.04
N LYS A 100 12.76 14.27 -30.03
CA LYS A 100 12.26 14.35 -31.42
C LYS A 100 11.01 13.50 -31.62
N THR A 101 10.98 12.32 -31.06
CA THR A 101 9.87 11.37 -31.23
C THR A 101 8.91 11.39 -30.03
N PHE A 102 9.25 12.09 -28.93
CA PHE A 102 8.54 12.09 -27.65
C PHE A 102 8.37 10.71 -27.03
N LEU A 103 9.20 9.75 -27.46
CA LEU A 103 9.31 8.45 -26.81
C LEU A 103 9.90 8.62 -25.40
N SER A 104 9.21 8.16 -24.40
CA SER A 104 9.70 8.11 -23.02
C SER A 104 9.70 6.67 -22.51
N VAL A 105 10.87 6.21 -22.08
CA VAL A 105 11.07 4.92 -21.43
C VAL A 105 11.53 5.18 -19.99
N ASN A 106 10.83 4.61 -19.04
CA ASN A 106 11.24 4.65 -17.64
C ASN A 106 11.29 3.20 -17.12
N ALA A 107 12.44 2.78 -16.65
CA ALA A 107 12.61 1.50 -16.00
C ALA A 107 13.05 1.73 -14.54
N GLY A 108 12.56 0.93 -13.63
CA GLY A 108 12.91 1.04 -12.21
C GLY A 108 13.03 -0.33 -11.56
N ILE A 109 13.98 -0.43 -10.66
CA ILE A 109 14.15 -1.58 -9.77
C ILE A 109 14.10 -1.03 -8.36
N ASP A 110 13.24 -1.58 -7.53
CA ASP A 110 13.20 -1.31 -6.11
C ASP A 110 13.22 -2.61 -5.32
N GLY A 111 13.85 -2.59 -4.17
CA GLY A 111 13.94 -3.76 -3.31
C GLY A 111 14.30 -3.38 -1.88
N GLY A 112 13.96 -4.26 -0.96
CA GLY A 112 14.25 -4.11 0.46
C GLY A 112 14.64 -5.43 1.10
N ILE A 113 15.48 -5.32 2.11
CA ILE A 113 15.84 -6.40 3.00
C ILE A 113 15.61 -5.92 4.42
N VAL A 114 14.78 -6.63 5.15
CA VAL A 114 14.57 -6.37 6.59
C VAL A 114 15.29 -7.45 7.36
N LYS A 115 16.35 -7.05 8.06
CA LYS A 115 17.12 -7.95 8.92
C LYS A 115 16.43 -8.12 10.26
N THR A 116 16.20 -9.37 10.66
CA THR A 116 15.56 -9.72 11.95
C THR A 116 14.27 -8.93 12.24
N PRO A 117 13.30 -8.89 11.28
CA PRO A 117 12.07 -8.13 11.47
C PRO A 117 11.31 -8.58 12.72
N ILE A 118 10.54 -7.68 13.31
CA ILE A 118 9.57 -8.05 14.33
C ILE A 118 8.36 -8.64 13.62
N VAL A 119 8.04 -9.89 13.93
CA VAL A 119 6.95 -10.66 13.36
C VAL A 119 6.11 -11.25 14.49
N ASN A 120 4.86 -11.61 14.21
CA ASN A 120 4.01 -12.23 15.22
C ASN A 120 4.22 -13.75 15.26
N ALA A 121 4.36 -14.27 16.45
CA ALA A 121 4.14 -15.67 16.76
C ALA A 121 2.70 -15.82 17.25
N GLN A 122 1.94 -16.76 16.67
CA GLN A 122 0.50 -16.94 16.92
C GLN A 122 0.20 -18.39 17.29
N TRP A 123 -0.74 -18.57 18.20
CA TRP A 123 -1.27 -19.87 18.60
C TRP A 123 -2.74 -19.76 19.00
N TYR A 124 -3.40 -20.87 19.14
CA TYR A 124 -4.78 -20.92 19.62
C TYR A 124 -4.80 -21.57 21.02
N GLY A 125 -5.51 -20.93 21.93
CA GLY A 125 -5.80 -21.52 23.23
C GLY A 125 -6.85 -22.63 23.11
N THR A 126 -7.00 -23.40 24.19
CA THR A 126 -8.02 -24.46 24.29
C THR A 126 -9.44 -23.92 24.18
N ASN A 127 -9.64 -22.66 24.50
CA ASN A 127 -10.89 -21.92 24.38
C ASN A 127 -11.18 -21.38 22.96
N GLY A 128 -10.29 -21.64 21.99
CA GLY A 128 -10.41 -21.16 20.61
C GLY A 128 -10.01 -19.69 20.41
N VAL A 129 -9.56 -18.99 21.43
CA VAL A 129 -9.04 -17.64 21.34
C VAL A 129 -7.68 -17.66 20.64
N GLN A 130 -7.47 -16.75 19.71
CA GLN A 130 -6.18 -16.54 19.06
C GLN A 130 -5.29 -15.65 19.94
N TYR A 131 -4.11 -16.13 20.24
CA TYR A 131 -3.08 -15.38 20.95
C TYR A 131 -1.94 -15.02 20.03
N SER A 132 -1.31 -13.87 20.25
CA SER A 132 -0.15 -13.44 19.48
C SER A 132 0.86 -12.68 20.35
N ILE A 133 2.14 -12.87 20.04
CA ILE A 133 3.25 -12.14 20.66
C ILE A 133 4.26 -11.74 19.58
N PRO A 134 4.79 -10.52 19.60
CA PRO A 134 5.83 -10.11 18.67
C PRO A 134 7.17 -10.76 19.04
N VAL A 135 7.88 -11.29 18.05
CA VAL A 135 9.22 -11.89 18.17
C VAL A 135 10.12 -11.42 17.04
N ASN A 136 11.43 -11.46 17.23
CA ASN A 136 12.36 -11.23 16.13
C ASN A 136 12.37 -12.45 15.19
N GLY A 137 11.96 -12.22 13.95
CA GLY A 137 11.80 -13.26 12.94
C GLY A 137 13.01 -13.43 12.02
N LYS A 138 12.83 -14.27 11.00
CA LYS A 138 13.81 -14.44 9.92
C LYS A 138 13.71 -13.29 8.93
N ASP A 139 14.83 -12.97 8.29
CA ASP A 139 14.95 -11.90 7.29
C ASP A 139 13.83 -11.94 6.26
N SER A 140 13.29 -10.77 5.96
CA SER A 140 12.27 -10.55 4.94
C SER A 140 12.88 -9.84 3.74
N TYR A 141 12.37 -10.16 2.55
CA TYR A 141 12.86 -9.63 1.29
C TYR A 141 11.69 -9.16 0.44
N ASN A 142 11.89 -8.06 -0.26
CA ASN A 142 10.98 -7.64 -1.31
C ASN A 142 11.77 -7.03 -2.46
N GLY A 143 11.24 -7.19 -3.66
CA GLY A 143 11.81 -6.57 -4.84
C GLY A 143 10.75 -6.36 -5.90
N SER A 144 10.90 -5.32 -6.70
CA SER A 144 10.07 -5.12 -7.86
C SER A 144 10.87 -4.51 -9.02
N PHE A 145 10.49 -4.90 -10.21
CA PHE A 145 10.94 -4.33 -11.47
C PHE A 145 9.75 -3.68 -12.15
N ARG A 146 9.95 -2.51 -12.70
CA ARG A 146 8.94 -1.75 -13.44
C ARG A 146 9.54 -1.19 -14.71
N ILE A 147 8.83 -1.35 -15.82
CA ILE A 147 9.12 -0.65 -17.07
C ILE A 147 7.87 0.08 -17.55
N MET A 148 8.03 1.31 -17.98
CA MET A 148 6.97 2.13 -18.54
C MET A 148 7.43 2.70 -19.88
N LEU A 149 6.58 2.54 -20.87
CA LEU A 149 6.74 3.10 -22.21
C LEU A 149 5.61 4.09 -22.45
N ASN A 150 5.95 5.27 -22.91
CA ASN A 150 4.98 6.26 -23.39
C ASN A 150 5.48 6.82 -24.71
N THR A 151 4.67 6.70 -25.77
CA THR A 151 5.06 7.16 -27.09
C THR A 151 3.86 7.62 -27.90
N PRO A 152 3.92 8.79 -28.55
CA PRO A 152 2.95 9.12 -29.60
C PRO A 152 3.23 8.24 -30.83
N ILE A 153 2.18 7.91 -31.56
CA ILE A 153 2.31 7.27 -32.89
C ILE A 153 2.61 8.37 -33.89
N ALA A 154 3.73 8.26 -34.59
CA ALA A 154 4.22 9.28 -35.50
C ALA A 154 3.16 9.71 -36.53
N LYS A 155 3.03 11.03 -36.72
CA LYS A 155 2.07 11.66 -37.66
C LYS A 155 0.59 11.34 -37.40
N SER A 156 0.25 10.97 -36.18
CA SER A 156 -1.13 10.68 -35.75
C SER A 156 -1.48 11.36 -34.42
N ASN A 157 -2.76 11.40 -34.12
CA ASN A 157 -3.27 11.91 -32.85
C ASN A 157 -3.31 10.81 -31.77
N PHE A 158 -2.70 9.68 -32.01
CA PHE A 158 -2.67 8.56 -31.08
C PHE A 158 -1.39 8.53 -30.26
N SER A 159 -1.52 8.09 -29.02
CA SER A 159 -0.40 7.75 -28.15
C SER A 159 -0.65 6.41 -27.44
N ILE A 160 0.44 5.70 -27.20
CA ILE A 160 0.45 4.41 -26.52
C ILE A 160 1.17 4.59 -25.18
N PHE A 161 0.57 4.06 -24.14
CA PHE A 161 1.20 3.86 -22.85
C PHE A 161 1.16 2.39 -22.51
N ASN A 162 2.31 1.85 -22.10
CA ASN A 162 2.42 0.51 -21.57
C ASN A 162 3.20 0.54 -20.25
N MET A 163 2.80 -0.25 -19.27
CA MET A 163 3.53 -0.43 -18.02
C MET A 163 3.45 -1.89 -17.57
N THR A 164 4.61 -2.50 -17.47
CA THR A 164 4.79 -3.83 -16.86
C THR A 164 5.46 -3.68 -15.50
N ARG A 165 4.95 -4.34 -14.49
CA ARG A 165 5.57 -4.45 -13.18
C ARG A 165 5.55 -5.90 -12.72
N ALA A 166 6.72 -6.42 -12.37
CA ALA A 166 6.88 -7.70 -11.67
C ALA A 166 7.34 -7.42 -10.24
N SER A 167 6.85 -8.18 -9.27
CA SER A 167 7.23 -8.05 -7.86
C SER A 167 7.35 -9.41 -7.20
N TYR A 168 8.25 -9.49 -6.24
CA TYR A 168 8.44 -10.62 -5.35
C TYR A 168 8.56 -10.12 -3.91
N SER A 169 7.92 -10.82 -2.99
CA SER A 169 8.11 -10.59 -1.56
C SER A 169 8.17 -11.90 -0.80
N ARG A 170 8.93 -11.90 0.28
CA ARG A 170 9.01 -13.00 1.24
C ARG A 170 9.00 -12.42 2.65
N SER A 171 8.06 -12.86 3.44
CA SER A 171 7.95 -12.59 4.88
C SER A 171 7.89 -13.89 5.67
N SER A 172 8.01 -13.80 6.98
CA SER A 172 7.91 -14.96 7.88
C SER A 172 7.05 -14.63 9.09
N SER A 173 6.49 -15.65 9.69
CA SER A 173 5.81 -15.61 10.98
C SER A 173 5.97 -16.96 11.66
N TYR A 174 5.53 -17.07 12.90
CA TYR A 174 5.56 -18.33 13.64
C TYR A 174 4.14 -18.72 14.01
N VAL A 175 3.82 -20.02 13.90
CA VAL A 175 2.53 -20.57 14.26
C VAL A 175 2.77 -21.72 15.23
N GLY A 176 2.16 -21.65 16.40
CA GLY A 176 2.19 -22.73 17.39
C GLY A 176 1.36 -23.91 16.91
N SER A 177 1.90 -25.11 17.05
CA SER A 177 1.27 -26.36 16.60
C SER A 177 0.28 -26.94 17.63
N SER A 178 0.41 -26.58 18.89
CA SER A 178 -0.43 -27.05 19.99
C SER A 178 -1.25 -25.92 20.60
N SER A 179 -2.41 -26.28 21.16
CA SER A 179 -3.18 -25.39 22.01
C SER A 179 -2.44 -25.20 23.33
N PHE A 180 -2.31 -23.95 23.76
CA PHE A 180 -1.70 -23.59 25.01
C PHE A 180 -2.80 -23.21 26.02
N ASP A 181 -2.74 -23.76 27.21
CA ASP A 181 -3.70 -23.43 28.26
C ASP A 181 -3.33 -22.10 28.92
N MET A 182 -4.12 -21.07 28.61
CA MET A 182 -3.94 -19.75 29.18
C MET A 182 -4.61 -19.52 30.54
N SER A 183 -5.29 -20.55 31.08
CA SER A 183 -6.05 -20.39 32.34
C SER A 183 -5.21 -19.96 33.54
N ALA A 184 -3.93 -20.36 33.56
CA ALA A 184 -2.99 -19.96 34.61
C ALA A 184 -2.65 -18.46 34.61
N TYR A 185 -2.95 -17.76 33.52
CA TYR A 185 -2.67 -16.34 33.33
C TYR A 185 -3.91 -15.47 33.50
N TYR A 186 -5.05 -16.06 33.84
CA TYR A 186 -6.31 -15.35 34.06
C TYR A 186 -6.79 -15.59 35.49
N GLU A 187 -7.45 -14.58 36.06
CA GLU A 187 -8.22 -14.67 37.29
C GLU A 187 -9.67 -14.26 36.95
N GLY A 188 -10.53 -15.23 36.71
CA GLY A 188 -11.85 -15.01 36.11
C GLY A 188 -11.70 -14.52 34.66
N ASP A 189 -12.30 -13.39 34.36
CA ASP A 189 -12.21 -12.74 33.05
C ASP A 189 -11.03 -11.75 32.93
N ASN A 190 -10.25 -11.55 33.98
CA ASN A 190 -9.14 -10.63 34.05
C ASN A 190 -7.80 -11.35 33.98
N TYR A 191 -6.80 -10.69 33.36
CA TYR A 191 -5.43 -11.17 33.41
C TYR A 191 -4.86 -11.03 34.81
N ASN A 192 -4.24 -12.11 35.31
CA ASN A 192 -3.43 -12.04 36.49
C ASN A 192 -2.09 -11.40 36.15
N ALA A 193 -1.94 -10.10 36.46
CA ALA A 193 -0.75 -9.32 36.11
C ALA A 193 0.53 -9.94 36.72
N GLU A 194 0.48 -10.50 37.91
CA GLU A 194 1.65 -11.11 38.55
C GLU A 194 2.12 -12.35 37.78
N ASN A 195 1.21 -13.24 37.42
CA ASN A 195 1.57 -14.43 36.63
C ASN A 195 2.02 -14.08 35.21
N PHE A 196 1.42 -13.05 34.63
CA PHE A 196 1.77 -12.59 33.27
C PHE A 196 3.12 -11.86 33.24
N LEU A 197 3.46 -11.08 34.27
CA LEU A 197 4.73 -10.36 34.37
C LEU A 197 5.88 -11.28 34.83
N ALA A 198 5.59 -12.45 35.36
CA ALA A 198 6.62 -13.40 35.75
C ALA A 198 7.37 -13.95 34.53
N ASP A 199 8.65 -14.27 34.74
CA ASP A 199 9.48 -14.92 33.71
C ASP A 199 8.87 -16.27 33.24
N LYS A 200 7.99 -16.86 34.03
CA LYS A 200 7.27 -18.10 33.74
C LYS A 200 6.51 -18.06 32.42
N PHE A 201 5.84 -16.93 32.06
CA PHE A 201 5.14 -16.84 30.77
C PHE A 201 6.11 -16.98 29.59
N LEU A 202 7.30 -16.41 29.70
CA LEU A 202 8.31 -16.52 28.63
C LEU A 202 8.93 -17.92 28.58
N GLU A 203 9.11 -18.58 29.74
CA GLU A 203 9.53 -19.98 29.78
C GLU A 203 8.48 -20.88 29.13
N ASP A 204 7.23 -20.72 29.52
CA ASP A 204 6.11 -21.47 28.95
C ASP A 204 5.97 -21.20 27.44
N PHE A 205 6.12 -19.94 27.01
CA PHE A 205 6.13 -19.57 25.58
C PHE A 205 7.25 -20.28 24.81
N HIS A 206 8.45 -20.36 25.37
CA HIS A 206 9.57 -21.07 24.73
C HIS A 206 9.37 -22.60 24.68
N SER A 207 8.49 -23.16 25.49
CA SER A 207 8.13 -24.57 25.44
C SER A 207 7.16 -24.92 24.32
N LEU A 208 6.48 -23.92 23.73
CA LEU A 208 5.58 -24.11 22.61
C LEU A 208 6.37 -24.43 21.33
N ASP A 209 5.92 -25.47 20.60
CA ASP A 209 6.49 -25.83 19.31
C ASP A 209 5.96 -24.91 18.22
N PHE A 210 6.76 -23.90 17.85
CA PHE A 210 6.45 -22.96 16.79
C PHE A 210 7.03 -23.38 15.47
N THR A 211 6.16 -23.56 14.49
CA THR A 211 6.56 -23.78 13.10
C THR A 211 6.75 -22.45 12.38
N LEU A 212 7.92 -22.29 11.75
CA LEU A 212 8.20 -21.14 10.89
C LEU A 212 7.36 -21.21 9.62
N ASN A 213 6.41 -20.30 9.47
CA ASN A 213 5.66 -20.09 8.25
C ASN A 213 6.35 -19.01 7.40
N LYS A 214 6.62 -19.32 6.14
CA LYS A 214 7.14 -18.37 5.15
C LYS A 214 6.06 -18.11 4.12
N LEU A 215 5.68 -16.85 3.98
CA LEU A 215 4.84 -16.36 2.89
C LEU A 215 5.73 -15.82 1.78
N GLN A 216 5.59 -16.37 0.58
CA GLN A 216 6.22 -15.87 -0.63
C GLN A 216 5.13 -15.45 -1.60
N THR A 217 5.23 -14.24 -2.13
CA THR A 217 4.24 -13.72 -3.07
C THR A 217 4.94 -13.20 -4.32
N VAL A 218 4.47 -13.65 -5.48
CA VAL A 218 4.84 -13.11 -6.79
C VAL A 218 3.66 -12.34 -7.36
N GLY A 219 3.92 -11.15 -7.86
CA GLY A 219 2.92 -10.31 -8.51
C GLY A 219 3.39 -9.86 -9.90
N LEU A 220 2.46 -9.86 -10.84
CA LEU A 220 2.64 -9.29 -12.19
C LEU A 220 1.50 -8.31 -12.44
N THR A 221 1.84 -7.12 -12.89
CA THR A 221 0.84 -6.13 -13.31
C THR A 221 1.21 -5.62 -14.69
N GLU A 222 0.25 -5.71 -15.59
CA GLU A 222 0.34 -5.18 -16.94
C GLU A 222 -0.71 -4.10 -17.13
N ARG A 223 -0.35 -2.98 -17.74
CA ARG A 223 -1.27 -1.92 -18.14
C ARG A 223 -0.97 -1.48 -19.55
N PHE A 224 -1.98 -1.46 -20.36
CA PHE A 224 -1.94 -0.90 -21.71
C PHE A 224 -2.97 0.22 -21.82
N ARG A 225 -2.63 1.29 -22.54
CA ARG A 225 -3.55 2.38 -22.85
C ARG A 225 -3.25 2.93 -24.22
N LEU A 226 -4.30 3.07 -25.02
CA LEU A 226 -4.31 3.79 -26.27
C LEU A 226 -5.14 5.06 -26.08
N THR A 227 -4.57 6.21 -26.43
CA THR A 227 -5.26 7.52 -26.35
C THR A 227 -5.25 8.16 -27.70
N TYR A 228 -6.42 8.59 -28.16
CA TYR A 228 -6.60 9.51 -29.27
C TYR A 228 -6.94 10.88 -28.71
N ARG A 229 -6.25 11.91 -29.18
CA ARG A 229 -6.49 13.28 -28.73
C ARG A 229 -6.39 14.26 -29.89
N ASN A 230 -7.42 15.11 -30.02
CA ASN A 230 -7.38 16.32 -30.82
C ASN A 230 -7.89 17.51 -29.97
N ASP A 231 -8.11 18.69 -30.60
CA ASP A 231 -8.53 19.90 -29.89
C ASP A 231 -9.94 19.80 -29.26
N ILE A 232 -10.76 18.88 -29.73
CA ILE A 232 -12.19 18.77 -29.40
C ILE A 232 -12.44 17.53 -28.52
N VAL A 233 -11.81 16.40 -28.85
CA VAL A 233 -12.11 15.13 -28.18
C VAL A 233 -10.84 14.39 -27.77
N GLU A 234 -10.90 13.79 -26.59
CA GLU A 234 -9.93 12.79 -26.13
C GLU A 234 -10.68 11.48 -25.87
N LEU A 235 -10.23 10.43 -26.54
CA LEU A 235 -10.71 9.07 -26.35
C LEU A 235 -9.59 8.21 -25.79
N THR A 236 -9.88 7.44 -24.76
CA THR A 236 -8.93 6.51 -24.17
C THR A 236 -9.54 5.13 -24.08
N ALA A 237 -8.79 4.12 -24.53
CA ALA A 237 -9.08 2.72 -24.28
C ALA A 237 -7.91 2.08 -23.56
N GLY A 238 -8.18 1.30 -22.53
CA GLY A 238 -7.14 0.70 -21.71
C GLY A 238 -7.50 -0.70 -21.23
N ALA A 239 -6.47 -1.46 -20.93
CA ALA A 239 -6.57 -2.76 -20.29
C ALA A 239 -5.57 -2.83 -19.14
N ARG A 240 -5.95 -3.49 -18.06
CA ARG A 240 -5.09 -3.79 -16.92
C ARG A 240 -5.35 -5.22 -16.48
N THR A 241 -4.27 -5.95 -16.29
CA THR A 241 -4.32 -7.24 -15.59
C THR A 241 -3.35 -7.23 -14.42
N ARG A 242 -3.74 -7.84 -13.33
CA ARG A 242 -2.90 -8.06 -12.16
C ARG A 242 -3.02 -9.52 -11.76
N MET A 243 -1.90 -10.20 -11.76
CA MET A 243 -1.75 -11.55 -11.24
C MET A 243 -1.05 -11.48 -9.88
N SER A 244 -1.49 -12.30 -8.94
CA SER A 244 -0.82 -12.54 -7.67
C SER A 244 -0.87 -14.03 -7.34
N LYS A 245 0.25 -14.57 -6.86
CA LYS A 245 0.33 -15.95 -6.36
C LYS A 245 1.15 -15.97 -5.09
N SER A 246 0.58 -16.60 -4.06
CA SER A 246 1.21 -16.74 -2.75
C SER A 246 1.44 -18.21 -2.41
N TRP A 247 2.56 -18.51 -1.76
CA TRP A 247 2.93 -19.82 -1.24
C TRP A 247 3.22 -19.71 0.26
N TYR A 248 2.69 -20.65 1.00
CA TYR A 248 2.88 -20.79 2.44
C TYR A 248 3.64 -22.08 2.72
N THR A 249 4.50 -22.09 3.73
CA THR A 249 5.21 -23.33 4.12
C THR A 249 4.38 -24.23 5.01
N ILE A 250 3.33 -23.72 5.64
CA ILE A 250 2.40 -24.51 6.44
C ILE A 250 1.47 -25.31 5.54
N ALA A 251 1.45 -26.63 5.71
CA ALA A 251 0.86 -27.60 4.77
C ALA A 251 -0.66 -27.48 4.54
N ASN A 252 -1.40 -26.78 5.40
CA ASN A 252 -2.85 -26.66 5.30
C ASN A 252 -3.35 -25.35 4.66
N GLN A 253 -2.46 -24.51 4.17
CA GLN A 253 -2.83 -23.26 3.52
C GLN A 253 -2.78 -23.41 2.00
N SER A 254 -3.90 -23.14 1.34
CA SER A 254 -4.00 -23.21 -0.11
C SER A 254 -3.19 -22.11 -0.79
N THR A 255 -2.52 -22.46 -1.87
CA THR A 255 -1.85 -21.51 -2.75
C THR A 255 -2.78 -21.15 -3.88
N ASN A 256 -3.35 -19.97 -3.85
CA ASN A 256 -4.21 -19.49 -4.92
C ASN A 256 -3.45 -18.55 -5.86
N MET A 257 -3.69 -18.70 -7.15
CA MET A 257 -3.29 -17.71 -8.15
C MET A 257 -4.51 -16.89 -8.52
N THR A 258 -4.48 -15.60 -8.19
CA THR A 258 -5.58 -14.69 -8.44
C THR A 258 -5.27 -13.76 -9.60
N TRP A 259 -6.31 -13.43 -10.35
CA TRP A 259 -6.26 -12.48 -11.45
C TRP A 259 -7.35 -11.43 -11.26
N SER A 260 -6.95 -10.16 -11.32
CA SER A 260 -7.86 -9.02 -11.38
C SER A 260 -7.67 -8.34 -12.72
N ASN A 261 -8.70 -8.34 -13.53
CA ASN A 261 -8.67 -7.82 -14.88
C ASN A 261 -9.63 -6.65 -15.02
N GLN A 262 -9.25 -5.68 -15.82
CA GLN A 262 -10.05 -4.49 -16.10
C GLN A 262 -9.83 -4.07 -17.54
N VAL A 263 -10.92 -3.78 -18.23
CA VAL A 263 -10.92 -3.01 -19.48
C VAL A 263 -11.65 -1.71 -19.21
N ASN A 264 -11.10 -0.61 -19.67
CA ASN A 264 -11.72 0.69 -19.51
C ASN A 264 -11.74 1.47 -20.81
N ALA A 265 -12.79 2.28 -20.97
CA ALA A 265 -12.88 3.27 -22.02
C ALA A 265 -13.31 4.60 -21.41
N SER A 266 -12.77 5.70 -21.90
CA SER A 266 -13.20 7.04 -21.51
C SER A 266 -13.22 8.00 -22.68
N MET A 267 -14.13 8.96 -22.60
CA MET A 267 -14.30 10.05 -23.55
C MET A 267 -14.35 11.37 -22.81
N ASN A 268 -13.59 12.33 -23.29
CA ASN A 268 -13.69 13.72 -22.87
C ASN A 268 -13.93 14.56 -24.14
N TRP A 269 -15.10 15.15 -24.23
CA TRP A 269 -15.53 15.91 -25.38
C TRP A 269 -15.80 17.37 -25.00
N THR A 270 -15.05 18.28 -25.55
CA THR A 270 -15.23 19.73 -25.39
C THR A 270 -16.01 20.26 -26.58
N VAL A 271 -17.30 20.48 -26.38
CA VAL A 271 -18.21 21.00 -27.42
C VAL A 271 -18.09 22.53 -27.48
N PRO A 272 -18.08 23.13 -28.68
CA PRO A 272 -18.14 24.57 -28.81
C PRO A 272 -19.28 25.20 -28.02
N GLY A 273 -19.08 26.40 -27.47
CA GLY A 273 -20.06 27.07 -26.63
C GLY A 273 -19.98 26.74 -25.13
N GLY A 274 -18.87 26.13 -24.67
CA GLY A 274 -18.61 25.91 -23.25
C GLY A 274 -19.34 24.72 -22.66
N LEU A 275 -19.70 23.73 -23.45
CA LEU A 275 -20.25 22.44 -23.00
C LEU A 275 -19.11 21.42 -22.99
N GLY A 276 -18.94 20.73 -21.89
CA GLY A 276 -18.01 19.58 -21.73
C GLY A 276 -18.78 18.33 -21.38
N ILE A 277 -18.46 17.23 -22.01
CA ILE A 277 -19.03 15.91 -21.74
C ILE A 277 -17.88 14.97 -21.45
N VAL A 278 -17.94 14.31 -20.30
CA VAL A 278 -17.00 13.24 -19.91
C VAL A 278 -17.81 12.00 -19.62
N ALA A 279 -17.40 10.88 -20.17
CA ALA A 279 -17.96 9.59 -19.86
C ALA A 279 -16.81 8.59 -19.67
N ASP A 280 -16.93 7.71 -18.69
CA ASP A 280 -16.00 6.60 -18.50
C ASP A 280 -16.74 5.33 -18.15
N GLY A 281 -16.22 4.21 -18.63
CA GLY A 281 -16.69 2.87 -18.33
C GLY A 281 -15.55 1.95 -17.95
N ASN A 282 -15.77 1.14 -16.93
CA ASN A 282 -14.82 0.15 -16.43
C ASN A 282 -15.50 -1.20 -16.33
N TYR A 283 -15.01 -2.21 -17.03
CA TYR A 283 -15.44 -3.58 -16.91
C TYR A 283 -14.37 -4.37 -16.14
N ASN A 284 -14.75 -4.90 -14.98
CA ASN A 284 -13.85 -5.64 -14.10
C ASN A 284 -14.32 -7.09 -14.02
N TRP A 285 -13.35 -8.03 -14.03
CA TRP A 285 -13.60 -9.44 -13.74
C TRP A 285 -12.43 -10.05 -12.99
N TYR A 286 -12.72 -11.09 -12.24
CA TYR A 286 -11.82 -11.69 -11.29
C TYR A 286 -11.79 -13.20 -11.46
N ASN A 287 -10.61 -13.83 -11.30
CA ASN A 287 -10.43 -15.26 -11.38
C ASN A 287 -9.52 -15.74 -10.26
N GLY A 288 -9.74 -16.95 -9.77
CA GLY A 288 -8.88 -17.59 -8.79
C GLY A 288 -9.08 -17.14 -7.33
N PHE A 289 -10.11 -16.32 -7.06
CA PHE A 289 -10.49 -15.95 -5.71
C PHE A 289 -11.32 -17.05 -5.05
N THR A 290 -11.28 -17.14 -3.73
CA THR A 290 -12.04 -18.13 -2.95
C THR A 290 -13.54 -17.88 -3.05
N THR A 291 -13.92 -16.60 -3.07
CA THR A 291 -15.30 -16.17 -3.25
C THR A 291 -15.49 -15.65 -4.66
N ASP A 292 -16.58 -16.06 -5.34
CA ASP A 292 -16.90 -15.51 -6.66
C ASP A 292 -17.23 -14.02 -6.55
N GLN A 293 -16.41 -13.21 -7.21
CA GLN A 293 -16.55 -11.76 -7.21
C GLN A 293 -17.48 -11.25 -8.31
N GLY A 294 -17.86 -12.13 -9.22
CA GLY A 294 -18.64 -11.79 -10.40
C GLY A 294 -17.94 -10.79 -11.31
N THR A 295 -18.68 -10.22 -12.22
CA THR A 295 -18.23 -9.14 -13.09
C THR A 295 -18.88 -7.82 -12.68
N GLN A 296 -18.23 -6.69 -12.99
CA GLN A 296 -18.75 -5.36 -12.67
C GLN A 296 -18.57 -4.45 -13.87
N LEU A 297 -19.62 -3.82 -14.32
CA LEU A 297 -19.58 -2.76 -15.33
C LEU A 297 -19.96 -1.43 -14.66
N ILE A 298 -18.98 -0.61 -14.38
CA ILE A 298 -19.17 0.69 -13.73
C ILE A 298 -19.13 1.77 -14.81
N LEU A 299 -20.21 2.53 -14.92
CA LEU A 299 -20.34 3.64 -15.86
C LEU A 299 -20.53 4.95 -15.09
N ASN A 300 -19.73 5.95 -15.44
CA ASN A 300 -19.85 7.31 -14.93
C ASN A 300 -20.02 8.30 -16.09
N ALA A 301 -20.72 9.37 -15.82
CA ALA A 301 -20.88 10.44 -16.79
C ALA A 301 -20.88 11.80 -16.10
N LYS A 302 -20.34 12.79 -16.77
CA LYS A 302 -20.31 14.18 -16.31
C LYS A 302 -20.59 15.12 -17.47
N ILE A 303 -21.52 16.04 -17.25
CA ILE A 303 -21.81 17.13 -18.16
C ILE A 303 -21.48 18.46 -17.47
N THR A 304 -20.72 19.31 -18.11
CA THR A 304 -20.35 20.64 -17.60
C THR A 304 -20.80 21.71 -18.56
N LYS A 305 -21.32 22.82 -18.05
CA LYS A 305 -21.67 23.99 -18.85
C LYS A 305 -21.02 25.23 -18.23
N LEU A 306 -20.24 25.92 -19.04
CA LEU A 306 -19.70 27.23 -18.71
C LEU A 306 -20.72 28.33 -19.06
N LEU A 307 -21.00 29.19 -18.10
CA LEU A 307 -22.01 30.27 -18.22
C LEU A 307 -21.36 31.61 -17.87
N PHE A 308 -21.98 32.71 -18.36
CA PHE A 308 -21.61 34.09 -18.05
C PHE A 308 -20.10 34.39 -18.24
N LYS A 309 -19.59 34.13 -19.47
CA LYS A 309 -18.19 34.34 -19.84
C LYS A 309 -17.24 33.55 -18.93
N ASN A 310 -17.58 32.30 -18.65
CA ASN A 310 -16.82 31.33 -17.81
C ASN A 310 -16.74 31.70 -16.32
N LYS A 311 -17.59 32.59 -15.83
CA LYS A 311 -17.66 32.93 -14.40
C LYS A 311 -18.38 31.84 -13.58
N PHE A 312 -19.33 31.15 -14.18
CA PHE A 312 -20.04 30.05 -13.56
C PHE A 312 -19.78 28.75 -14.30
N THR A 313 -19.62 27.67 -13.56
CA THR A 313 -19.57 26.32 -14.10
C THR A 313 -20.67 25.50 -13.42
N LEU A 314 -21.65 25.08 -14.19
CA LEU A 314 -22.65 24.11 -13.76
C LEU A 314 -22.16 22.71 -14.18
N ALA A 315 -22.13 21.77 -13.25
CA ALA A 315 -21.78 20.38 -13.53
C ALA A 315 -22.79 19.42 -12.96
N LEU A 316 -23.18 18.43 -13.76
CA LEU A 316 -23.97 17.28 -13.40
C LEU A 316 -23.06 16.06 -13.50
N ASN A 317 -22.88 15.34 -12.40
CA ASN A 317 -22.09 14.12 -12.37
C ASN A 317 -23.01 12.95 -11.96
N ALA A 318 -22.99 11.89 -12.74
CA ALA A 318 -23.67 10.63 -12.44
C ALA A 318 -22.59 9.56 -12.21
N TYR A 319 -22.63 8.93 -11.06
CA TYR A 319 -21.70 7.90 -10.65
C TYR A 319 -22.39 6.56 -10.55
N ASP A 320 -21.66 5.52 -10.98
CA ASP A 320 -22.14 4.14 -10.99
C ASP A 320 -23.57 3.99 -11.51
N ILE A 321 -23.80 4.48 -12.72
CA ILE A 321 -25.12 4.55 -13.35
C ILE A 321 -25.86 3.20 -13.35
N LEU A 322 -25.09 2.11 -13.43
CA LEU A 322 -25.61 0.74 -13.44
C LEU A 322 -25.75 0.11 -12.05
N ASP A 323 -25.29 0.80 -10.99
CA ASP A 323 -25.36 0.33 -9.60
C ASP A 323 -24.66 -1.03 -9.39
N GLN A 324 -23.46 -1.17 -9.95
CA GLN A 324 -22.69 -2.42 -9.91
C GLN A 324 -21.36 -2.32 -9.17
N ALA A 325 -21.02 -1.14 -8.62
CA ALA A 325 -19.77 -0.98 -7.91
C ALA A 325 -19.74 -1.84 -6.64
N LYS A 326 -18.65 -2.62 -6.48
CA LYS A 326 -18.32 -3.36 -5.27
C LYS A 326 -16.89 -3.04 -4.90
N ASN A 327 -16.63 -2.83 -3.62
CA ASN A 327 -15.27 -2.58 -3.14
C ASN A 327 -14.71 -3.85 -2.51
N LEU A 328 -13.94 -4.60 -3.29
CA LEU A 328 -13.21 -5.77 -2.84
C LEU A 328 -11.79 -5.37 -2.44
N SER A 329 -11.42 -5.71 -1.22
CA SER A 329 -10.05 -5.60 -0.70
C SER A 329 -9.53 -6.99 -0.36
N ILE A 330 -8.32 -7.30 -0.82
CA ILE A 330 -7.65 -8.57 -0.57
C ILE A 330 -6.36 -8.29 0.17
N SER A 331 -6.14 -9.04 1.23
CA SER A 331 -4.93 -8.98 2.03
C SER A 331 -4.44 -10.39 2.32
N ASP A 332 -3.20 -10.66 1.93
CA ASP A 332 -2.48 -11.87 2.30
C ASP A 332 -1.54 -11.56 3.45
N SER A 333 -1.72 -12.23 4.56
CA SER A 333 -0.76 -12.26 5.65
C SER A 333 -0.05 -13.62 5.68
N SER A 334 0.95 -13.75 6.53
CA SER A 334 1.68 -15.00 6.66
C SER A 334 0.83 -16.17 7.17
N ASN A 335 -0.33 -15.90 7.80
CA ASN A 335 -1.13 -16.92 8.48
C ASN A 335 -2.57 -16.98 7.97
N TYR A 336 -3.04 -15.97 7.23
CA TYR A 336 -4.41 -15.95 6.72
C TYR A 336 -4.51 -15.15 5.43
N HIS A 337 -5.47 -15.54 4.62
CA HIS A 337 -5.94 -14.80 3.46
C HIS A 337 -7.27 -14.14 3.81
N THR A 338 -7.38 -12.84 3.58
CA THR A 338 -8.61 -12.08 3.86
C THR A 338 -9.16 -11.48 2.58
N GLU A 339 -10.41 -11.78 2.29
CA GLU A 339 -11.19 -11.10 1.26
C GLU A 339 -12.27 -10.27 1.97
N THR A 340 -12.19 -8.95 1.85
CA THR A 340 -13.16 -8.03 2.45
C THR A 340 -13.99 -7.38 1.37
N LEU A 341 -15.28 -7.61 1.38
CA LEU A 341 -16.25 -6.92 0.53
C LEU A 341 -16.89 -5.79 1.33
N ASN A 342 -16.63 -4.54 0.92
CA ASN A 342 -17.25 -3.38 1.54
C ASN A 342 -18.41 -2.89 0.68
N ASN A 343 -19.52 -2.52 1.32
CA ASN A 343 -20.61 -1.84 0.65
C ASN A 343 -20.16 -0.46 0.21
N THR A 344 -20.36 -0.13 -1.06
CA THR A 344 -20.12 1.20 -1.61
C THR A 344 -21.42 2.00 -1.60
N LEU A 345 -21.29 3.32 -1.71
CA LEU A 345 -22.42 4.15 -2.14
C LEU A 345 -22.82 3.64 -3.54
N GLY A 346 -24.06 3.21 -3.68
CA GLY A 346 -24.58 2.81 -4.97
C GLY A 346 -24.66 3.99 -5.94
N ARG A 347 -25.49 3.88 -6.93
CA ARG A 347 -25.72 4.94 -7.93
C ARG A 347 -26.15 6.26 -7.28
N TYR A 348 -25.45 7.35 -7.61
CA TYR A 348 -25.82 8.68 -7.15
C TYR A 348 -25.53 9.77 -8.19
N ILE A 349 -26.20 10.91 -8.05
CA ILE A 349 -26.05 12.06 -8.92
C ILE A 349 -25.63 13.27 -8.05
N VAL A 350 -24.65 14.02 -8.53
CA VAL A 350 -24.19 15.26 -7.89
C VAL A 350 -24.34 16.42 -8.84
N VAL A 351 -25.07 17.43 -8.43
CA VAL A 351 -25.14 18.73 -9.12
C VAL A 351 -24.23 19.70 -8.40
N SER A 352 -23.34 20.34 -9.12
CA SER A 352 -22.44 21.36 -8.56
C SER A 352 -22.49 22.64 -9.35
N LEU A 353 -22.52 23.76 -8.65
CA LEU A 353 -22.39 25.10 -9.21
C LEU A 353 -21.14 25.73 -8.62
N THR A 354 -20.19 26.08 -9.51
CA THR A 354 -18.95 26.74 -9.11
C THR A 354 -18.94 28.15 -9.66
N TYR A 355 -18.71 29.13 -8.78
CA TYR A 355 -18.52 30.52 -9.16
C TYR A 355 -17.03 30.90 -9.01
N ARG A 356 -16.46 31.47 -10.05
CA ARG A 356 -15.07 31.92 -10.05
C ARG A 356 -15.02 33.42 -9.75
N PHE A 357 -14.54 33.77 -8.56
CA PHE A 357 -14.29 35.13 -8.13
C PHE A 357 -12.93 35.61 -8.64
N GLY A 358 -12.90 36.76 -9.30
CA GLY A 358 -11.70 37.54 -9.58
C GLY A 358 -10.65 36.88 -10.51
N ASN A 359 -9.96 37.71 -11.28
CA ASN A 359 -8.65 37.38 -11.80
C ASN A 359 -7.63 37.74 -10.69
N PHE A 360 -7.10 36.77 -9.98
CA PHE A 360 -5.85 36.97 -9.28
C PHE A 360 -4.77 37.14 -10.37
N GLY A 361 -4.57 38.40 -10.80
CA GLY A 361 -3.56 38.75 -11.77
C GLY A 361 -2.16 38.64 -11.20
N GLY A 362 -1.69 37.44 -10.99
CA GLY A 362 -0.27 37.12 -10.94
C GLY A 362 0.25 37.02 -12.37
N LYS A 363 1.05 37.99 -12.83
CA LYS A 363 1.94 37.82 -13.98
C LYS A 363 2.90 36.65 -13.65
N SER A 364 2.47 35.45 -13.90
CA SER A 364 3.31 34.27 -13.94
C SER A 364 3.06 33.61 -15.30
N GLY A 365 3.91 33.96 -16.25
CA GLY A 365 4.08 33.22 -17.47
C GLY A 365 4.61 31.83 -17.16
N GLY A 366 3.73 30.90 -16.84
CA GLY A 366 4.02 29.49 -16.65
C GLY A 366 2.95 28.68 -17.37
N ARG A 367 3.29 28.13 -18.52
CA ARG A 367 2.50 27.10 -19.20
C ARG A 367 2.19 26.02 -18.16
N MET A 368 0.94 25.94 -17.73
CA MET A 368 0.44 24.75 -17.03
C MET A 368 0.45 23.58 -18.02
N GLY A 369 1.46 22.73 -17.90
CA GLY A 369 1.43 21.41 -18.46
C GLY A 369 0.31 20.64 -17.80
N HIS A 370 -0.72 20.25 -18.54
CA HIS A 370 -1.71 19.27 -18.11
C HIS A 370 -0.99 17.92 -18.02
N GLY A 371 -0.59 17.54 -16.82
CA GLY A 371 -0.22 16.17 -16.53
C GLY A 371 -1.47 15.28 -16.59
N PRO A 372 -1.38 14.05 -17.10
CA PRO A 372 -2.51 13.13 -17.10
C PRO A 372 -2.92 12.85 -15.65
N GLY A 373 -4.18 13.14 -15.32
CA GLY A 373 -4.76 12.87 -14.02
C GLY A 373 -4.66 11.41 -13.68
N GLY A 374 -3.88 11.08 -12.65
CA GLY A 374 -3.96 9.80 -11.97
C GLY A 374 -5.28 9.68 -11.23
N PRO A 375 -5.78 8.47 -10.95
CA PRO A 375 -7.01 8.27 -10.21
C PRO A 375 -6.92 8.97 -8.85
N GLY A 376 -7.86 9.88 -8.58
CA GLY A 376 -7.90 10.67 -7.39
C GLY A 376 -7.86 9.79 -6.13
N ARG A 377 -6.95 10.08 -5.24
CA ARG A 377 -7.04 9.64 -3.85
C ARG A 377 -8.29 10.31 -3.28
N GLY A 378 -9.20 9.51 -2.74
CA GLY A 378 -10.35 9.99 -2.00
C GLY A 378 -9.94 10.93 -0.87
N PRO A 379 -10.85 11.77 -0.37
CA PRO A 379 -10.53 12.74 0.66
C PRO A 379 -10.02 12.02 1.92
N MET A 380 -8.84 12.45 2.39
CA MET A 380 -8.33 12.06 3.71
C MET A 380 -9.31 12.53 4.77
N GLY A 381 -9.80 11.63 5.60
CA GLY A 381 -10.55 11.96 6.80
C GLY A 381 -9.72 12.84 7.74
N PRO A 382 -10.39 13.61 8.63
CA PRO A 382 -9.70 14.52 9.54
C PRO A 382 -8.78 13.74 10.50
N PRO A 383 -7.65 14.33 10.90
CA PRO A 383 -6.75 13.71 11.85
C PRO A 383 -7.43 13.60 13.22
N HIS A 384 -7.53 12.39 13.74
CA HIS A 384 -7.87 12.18 15.14
C HIS A 384 -6.76 12.80 15.99
N ARG A 385 -7.14 13.86 16.75
CA ARG A 385 -6.37 14.33 17.90
C ARG A 385 -6.64 13.33 19.04
N MET A 386 -5.63 12.74 19.50
CA MET A 386 -5.12 12.40 20.84
C MET A 386 -4.18 11.22 20.73
#